data_3081c37a22d807cb67746b01644d8c69
#
_entry.id   3081c37a22d807cb67746b01644d8c69
#
_cell.length_a   1.000
_cell.length_b   1.000
_cell.length_c   1.000
_cell.angle_alpha   90.00
_cell.angle_beta   90.00
_cell.angle_gamma   90.00
#
_symmetry.space_group_name_H-M   'P 1'
#
loop_
_entity.id
_entity.type
_entity.pdbx_description
1 polymer ?
#
loop_
_entity_poly.entity_id
_entity_poly.type
_entity_poly.pdbx_seq_one_letter_code
_entity_poly.pdbx_strand_id
1 'polypeptide(L)'
;MSGLVTRYWHSLSPALQRYYRASAWPSLAFIALAVLHQWTAHKTGVPTEVRMLVALAPVVMMAWLFVHYLRFLRDCDELERRIELGALAWAAGISMLASMAAILLLDAGVVTWSAQHVATWLCLLLVGGYALVRSGLHRRYA
;
A
#
# COMPACT_ATOMS: atom_id res chain seq x y z
N MET A 1 -25.39 2.86 -12.94
CA MET A 1 -24.01 2.85 -12.42
C MET A 1 -23.20 1.61 -12.82
N SER A 2 -23.81 0.51 -13.22
CA SER A 2 -23.15 -0.74 -13.67
C SER A 2 -22.31 -0.62 -14.95
N GLY A 3 -22.68 0.25 -15.89
CA GLY A 3 -22.01 0.37 -17.19
C GLY A 3 -20.63 1.05 -17.16
N LEU A 4 -20.33 1.92 -16.17
CA LEU A 4 -19.03 2.58 -16.05
C LEU A 4 -17.98 1.62 -15.47
N VAL A 5 -18.35 0.81 -14.49
CA VAL A 5 -17.45 -0.17 -13.87
C VAL A 5 -17.08 -1.29 -14.86
N THR A 6 -18.06 -1.77 -15.65
CA THR A 6 -17.81 -2.77 -16.69
C THR A 6 -16.96 -2.23 -17.84
N ARG A 7 -17.15 -0.99 -18.28
CA ARG A 7 -16.28 -0.35 -19.27
C ARG A 7 -14.85 -0.19 -18.77
N TYR A 8 -14.68 0.29 -17.54
CA TYR A 8 -13.36 0.42 -16.92
C TYR A 8 -12.68 -0.94 -16.78
N TRP A 9 -13.43 -1.99 -16.39
CA TRP A 9 -12.88 -3.34 -16.25
C TRP A 9 -12.36 -3.91 -17.59
N HIS A 10 -13.08 -3.67 -18.68
CA HIS A 10 -12.67 -4.13 -20.01
C HIS A 10 -11.53 -3.31 -20.64
N SER A 11 -11.26 -2.10 -20.15
CA SER A 11 -10.11 -1.29 -20.57
C SER A 11 -8.79 -1.67 -19.88
N LEU A 12 -8.84 -2.52 -18.85
CA LEU A 12 -7.65 -2.97 -18.13
C LEU A 12 -6.92 -4.09 -18.89
N SER A 13 -5.59 -4.08 -18.81
CA SER A 13 -4.79 -5.18 -19.39
C SER A 13 -5.16 -6.53 -18.76
N PRO A 14 -5.07 -7.65 -19.50
CA PRO A 14 -5.35 -8.98 -18.95
C PRO A 14 -4.49 -9.35 -17.73
N ALA A 15 -3.25 -8.84 -17.67
CA ALA A 15 -2.35 -9.02 -16.54
C ALA A 15 -2.89 -8.30 -15.30
N LEU A 16 -3.35 -7.06 -15.47
CA LEU A 16 -3.92 -6.25 -14.39
C LEU A 16 -5.24 -6.83 -13.87
N GLN A 17 -6.10 -7.34 -14.76
CA GLN A 17 -7.34 -8.03 -14.35
C GLN A 17 -7.05 -9.29 -13.52
N ARG A 18 -6.04 -10.09 -13.92
CA ARG A 18 -5.59 -11.26 -13.13
C ARG A 18 -5.07 -10.84 -11.76
N TYR A 19 -4.26 -9.78 -11.72
CA TYR A 19 -3.75 -9.23 -10.46
C TYR A 19 -4.89 -8.79 -9.53
N TYR A 20 -5.86 -8.00 -10.00
CA TYR A 20 -6.98 -7.56 -9.17
C TYR A 20 -7.83 -8.72 -8.65
N ARG A 21 -8.07 -9.76 -9.45
CA ARG A 21 -8.79 -10.95 -8.99
C ARG A 21 -8.00 -11.72 -7.93
N ALA A 22 -6.70 -11.90 -8.13
CA ALA A 22 -5.83 -12.62 -7.21
C ALA A 22 -5.61 -11.84 -5.89
N SER A 23 -5.55 -10.51 -5.94
CA SER A 23 -5.34 -9.65 -4.77
C SER A 23 -6.61 -9.31 -3.99
N ALA A 24 -7.81 -9.54 -4.55
CA ALA A 24 -9.07 -9.18 -3.91
C ALA A 24 -9.24 -9.87 -2.54
N TRP A 25 -9.05 -11.18 -2.48
CA TRP A 25 -9.17 -11.93 -1.24
C TRP A 25 -8.11 -11.54 -0.18
N PRO A 26 -6.81 -11.50 -0.51
CA PRO A 26 -5.80 -11.04 0.44
C PRO A 26 -6.03 -9.59 0.91
N SER A 27 -6.55 -8.69 0.06
CA SER A 27 -6.88 -7.32 0.44
C SER A 27 -8.02 -7.26 1.45
N LEU A 28 -9.08 -8.04 1.25
CA LEU A 28 -10.18 -8.16 2.20
C LEU A 28 -9.71 -8.75 3.53
N ALA A 29 -8.89 -9.80 3.48
CA ALA A 29 -8.31 -10.42 4.68
C ALA A 29 -7.41 -9.42 5.44
N PHE A 30 -6.59 -8.62 4.73
CA PHE A 30 -5.79 -7.57 5.33
C PHE A 30 -6.65 -6.55 6.09
N ILE A 31 -7.72 -6.05 5.47
CA ILE A 31 -8.63 -5.09 6.11
C ILE A 31 -9.29 -5.71 7.36
N ALA A 32 -9.79 -6.93 7.25
CA ALA A 32 -10.43 -7.63 8.37
C ALA A 32 -9.46 -7.84 9.55
N LEU A 33 -8.22 -8.23 9.26
CA LEU A 33 -7.18 -8.42 10.28
C LEU A 33 -6.71 -7.09 10.89
N ALA A 34 -6.63 -6.02 10.09
CA ALA A 34 -6.31 -4.70 10.61
C ALA A 34 -7.40 -4.18 11.56
N VAL A 35 -8.68 -4.38 11.23
CA VAL A 35 -9.81 -4.06 12.12
C VAL A 35 -9.77 -4.90 13.39
N LEU A 36 -9.50 -6.21 13.25
CA LEU A 36 -9.36 -7.12 14.40
C LEU A 36 -8.20 -6.67 15.31
N HIS A 37 -7.07 -6.27 14.74
CA HIS A 37 -5.94 -5.73 15.50
C HIS A 37 -6.34 -4.49 16.29
N GLN A 38 -7.01 -3.51 15.67
CA GLN A 38 -7.50 -2.32 16.36
C GLN A 38 -8.45 -2.67 17.52
N TRP A 39 -9.34 -3.62 17.29
CA TRP A 39 -10.27 -4.05 18.32
C TRP A 39 -9.59 -4.76 19.50
N THR A 40 -8.60 -5.63 19.25
CA THR A 40 -7.85 -6.34 20.31
C THR A 40 -6.87 -5.42 21.03
N ALA A 41 -6.32 -4.41 20.37
CA ALA A 41 -5.41 -3.43 20.99
C ALA A 41 -6.07 -2.63 22.11
N HIS A 42 -7.39 -2.38 22.02
CA HIS A 42 -8.15 -1.61 23.02
C HIS A 42 -8.82 -2.50 24.08
N LYS A 43 -8.72 -3.83 23.99
CA LYS A 43 -9.26 -4.73 24.99
C LYS A 43 -8.27 -5.01 26.13
N THR A 44 -8.75 -4.87 27.36
CA THR A 44 -8.03 -5.32 28.56
C THR A 44 -8.19 -6.83 28.73
N GLY A 45 -7.11 -7.52 29.14
CA GLY A 45 -7.16 -8.96 29.44
C GLY A 45 -6.77 -9.90 28.28
N VAL A 46 -6.38 -9.37 27.13
CA VAL A 46 -5.84 -10.20 26.03
C VAL A 46 -4.37 -10.53 26.32
N PRO A 47 -3.96 -11.83 26.32
CA PRO A 47 -2.57 -12.23 26.49
C PRO A 47 -1.65 -11.57 25.48
N THR A 48 -0.41 -11.26 25.88
CA THR A 48 0.57 -10.56 25.03
C THR A 48 0.90 -11.35 23.76
N GLU A 49 0.97 -12.67 23.84
CA GLU A 49 1.24 -13.55 22.70
C GLU A 49 0.13 -13.46 21.64
N VAL A 50 -1.13 -13.43 22.05
CA VAL A 50 -2.28 -13.30 21.14
C VAL A 50 -2.27 -11.92 20.51
N ARG A 51 -1.98 -10.87 21.28
CA ARG A 51 -1.89 -9.50 20.78
C ARG A 51 -0.78 -9.35 19.73
N MET A 52 0.38 -9.99 19.97
CA MET A 52 1.50 -9.99 19.02
C MET A 52 1.15 -10.74 17.72
N LEU A 53 0.52 -11.91 17.81
CA LEU A 53 0.07 -12.66 16.64
C LEU A 53 -0.93 -11.87 15.80
N VAL A 54 -1.92 -11.25 16.44
CA VAL A 54 -2.93 -10.44 15.77
C VAL A 54 -2.30 -9.17 15.14
N ALA A 55 -1.27 -8.59 15.77
CA ALA A 55 -0.56 -7.43 15.21
C ALA A 55 0.27 -7.79 13.97
N LEU A 56 0.85 -9.00 13.93
CA LEU A 56 1.67 -9.47 12.80
C LEU A 56 0.83 -10.04 11.64
N ALA A 57 -0.39 -10.49 11.88
CA ALA A 57 -1.23 -11.09 10.86
C ALA A 57 -1.49 -10.18 9.63
N PRO A 58 -1.79 -8.86 9.77
CA PRO A 58 -1.89 -7.95 8.62
C PRO A 58 -0.58 -7.83 7.82
N VAL A 59 0.58 -7.91 8.50
CA VAL A 59 1.89 -7.83 7.84
C VAL A 59 2.10 -9.03 6.92
N VAL A 60 1.70 -10.22 7.34
CA VAL A 60 1.76 -11.44 6.51
C VAL A 60 0.87 -11.30 5.27
N MET A 61 -0.34 -10.75 5.43
CA MET A 61 -1.22 -10.50 4.28
C MET A 61 -0.64 -9.45 3.33
N MET A 62 0.00 -8.41 3.86
CA MET A 62 0.69 -7.42 3.04
C MET A 62 1.87 -8.04 2.27
N ALA A 63 2.66 -8.91 2.90
CA ALA A 63 3.72 -9.65 2.23
C ALA A 63 3.17 -10.54 1.10
N TRP A 64 2.03 -11.19 1.33
CA TRP A 64 1.33 -11.97 0.29
C TRP A 64 0.89 -11.10 -0.89
N LEU A 65 0.27 -9.95 -0.61
CA LEU A 65 -0.09 -8.96 -1.64
C LEU A 65 1.13 -8.50 -2.44
N PHE A 66 2.26 -8.28 -1.76
CA PHE A 66 3.51 -7.88 -2.40
C PHE A 66 4.03 -8.97 -3.37
N VAL A 67 3.93 -10.24 -3.00
CA VAL A 67 4.28 -11.36 -3.90
C VAL A 67 3.38 -11.37 -5.14
N HIS A 68 2.07 -11.13 -4.99
CA HIS A 68 1.15 -11.00 -6.12
C HIS A 68 1.50 -9.81 -7.02
N TYR A 69 1.89 -8.68 -6.43
CA TYR A 69 2.36 -7.52 -7.18
C TYR A 69 3.65 -7.80 -7.97
N LEU A 70 4.61 -8.51 -7.37
CA LEU A 70 5.83 -8.91 -8.09
C LEU A 70 5.54 -9.86 -9.27
N ARG A 71 4.58 -10.77 -9.12
CA ARG A 71 4.13 -11.63 -10.23
C ARG A 71 3.49 -10.82 -11.34
N PHE A 72 2.62 -9.86 -10.97
CA PHE A 72 2.02 -8.94 -11.93
C PHE A 72 3.09 -8.17 -12.72
N LEU A 73 4.13 -7.62 -12.06
CA LEU A 73 5.24 -6.93 -12.73
C LEU A 73 6.03 -7.81 -13.71
N ARG A 74 6.03 -9.13 -13.49
CA ARG A 74 6.67 -10.09 -14.42
C ARG A 74 5.80 -10.39 -15.63
N ASP A 75 4.48 -10.35 -15.47
CA ASP A 75 3.50 -10.76 -16.47
C ASP A 75 2.97 -9.59 -17.32
N CYS A 76 3.26 -8.33 -16.94
CA CYS A 76 2.79 -7.14 -17.66
C CYS A 76 3.75 -6.75 -18.79
N ASP A 77 3.22 -5.99 -19.75
CA ASP A 77 3.98 -5.46 -20.89
C ASP A 77 5.10 -4.51 -20.43
N GLU A 78 6.11 -4.35 -21.30
CA GLU A 78 7.28 -3.51 -20.99
C GLU A 78 6.91 -2.06 -20.68
N LEU A 79 5.93 -1.50 -21.37
CA LEU A 79 5.45 -0.15 -21.14
C LEU A 79 4.77 -0.03 -19.76
N GLU A 80 3.84 -0.95 -19.47
CA GLU A 80 3.12 -1.01 -18.20
C GLU A 80 4.12 -1.20 -17.03
N ARG A 81 5.09 -2.08 -17.21
CA ARG A 81 6.17 -2.32 -16.24
C ARG A 81 7.01 -1.07 -15.98
N ARG A 82 7.36 -0.31 -17.00
CA ARG A 82 8.09 0.97 -16.86
C ARG A 82 7.27 2.00 -16.08
N ILE A 83 5.98 2.10 -16.35
CA ILE A 83 5.08 3.01 -15.63
C ILE A 83 5.00 2.62 -14.16
N GLU A 84 4.80 1.34 -13.86
CA GLU A 84 4.69 0.82 -12.49
C GLU A 84 5.99 1.03 -11.70
N LEU A 85 7.13 0.63 -12.25
CA LEU A 85 8.44 0.81 -11.61
C LEU A 85 8.81 2.27 -11.46
N GLY A 86 8.50 3.11 -12.44
CA GLY A 86 8.69 4.56 -12.37
C GLY A 86 7.85 5.18 -11.25
N ALA A 87 6.57 4.83 -11.17
CA ALA A 87 5.69 5.30 -10.11
C ALA A 87 6.18 4.88 -8.72
N LEU A 88 6.62 3.62 -8.58
CA LEU A 88 7.16 3.11 -7.32
C LEU A 88 8.47 3.82 -6.93
N ALA A 89 9.37 4.05 -7.88
CA ALA A 89 10.63 4.74 -7.64
C ALA A 89 10.42 6.19 -7.18
N TRP A 90 9.51 6.93 -7.84
CA TRP A 90 9.16 8.29 -7.42
C TRP A 90 8.51 8.32 -6.03
N ALA A 91 7.55 7.44 -5.76
CA ALA A 91 6.89 7.36 -4.46
C ALA A 91 7.87 7.00 -3.35
N ALA A 92 8.75 6.03 -3.58
CA ALA A 92 9.80 5.64 -2.62
C ALA A 92 10.79 6.78 -2.37
N GLY A 93 11.25 7.48 -3.41
CA GLY A 93 12.15 8.62 -3.30
C GLY A 93 11.55 9.76 -2.47
N ILE A 94 10.30 10.15 -2.76
CA ILE A 94 9.59 11.18 -2.01
C ILE A 94 9.39 10.76 -0.55
N SER A 95 9.00 9.52 -0.30
CA SER A 95 8.80 8.99 1.05
C SER A 95 10.11 8.94 1.84
N MET A 96 11.23 8.62 1.19
CA MET A 96 12.56 8.63 1.81
C MET A 96 12.98 10.05 2.22
N LEU A 97 12.81 11.04 1.33
CA LEU A 97 13.09 12.45 1.64
C LEU A 97 12.20 12.96 2.79
N ALA A 98 10.92 12.63 2.77
CA ALA A 98 9.99 12.98 3.85
C ALA A 98 10.36 12.32 5.18
N SER A 99 10.83 11.06 5.16
CA SER A 99 11.32 10.36 6.35
C SER A 99 12.52 11.08 6.95
N MET A 100 13.47 11.46 6.11
CA MET A 100 14.68 12.16 6.54
C MET A 100 14.33 13.53 7.13
N ALA A 101 13.44 14.29 6.48
CA ALA A 101 12.95 15.56 7.00
C ALA A 101 12.22 15.38 8.35
N ALA A 102 11.37 14.36 8.49
CA ALA A 102 10.66 14.06 9.73
C ALA A 102 11.62 13.75 10.88
N ILE A 103 12.66 12.92 10.63
CA ILE A 103 13.68 12.60 11.63
C ILE A 103 14.39 13.87 12.11
N LEU A 104 14.85 14.72 11.19
CA LEU A 104 15.58 15.95 11.52
C LEU A 104 14.69 16.97 12.27
N LEU A 105 13.42 17.10 11.92
CA LEU A 105 12.47 17.99 12.58
C LEU A 105 12.09 17.49 14.00
N LEU A 106 11.99 16.17 14.17
CA LEU A 106 11.77 15.56 15.48
C LEU A 106 13.00 15.73 16.39
N ASP A 107 14.19 15.50 15.84
CA ASP A 107 15.46 15.66 16.57
C ASP A 107 15.70 17.12 16.97
N ALA A 108 15.35 18.05 16.10
CA ALA A 108 15.40 19.49 16.40
C ALA A 108 14.32 19.98 17.40
N GLY A 109 13.39 19.12 17.80
CA GLY A 109 12.29 19.48 18.71
C GLY A 109 11.24 20.42 18.13
N VAL A 110 11.28 20.69 16.81
CA VAL A 110 10.32 21.56 16.12
C VAL A 110 8.94 20.90 16.03
N VAL A 111 8.91 19.57 15.92
CA VAL A 111 7.71 18.75 15.84
C VAL A 111 7.73 17.72 16.97
N THR A 112 6.57 17.51 17.61
CA THR A 112 6.41 16.56 18.72
C THR A 112 5.43 15.44 18.38
N TRP A 113 5.53 14.89 17.18
CA TRP A 113 4.66 13.81 16.72
C TRP A 113 5.07 12.47 17.33
N SER A 114 4.07 11.62 17.63
CA SER A 114 4.37 10.26 18.05
C SER A 114 4.92 9.44 16.89
N ALA A 115 5.74 8.43 17.17
CA ALA A 115 6.29 7.53 16.17
C ALA A 115 5.18 6.88 15.31
N GLN A 116 4.03 6.57 15.91
CA GLN A 116 2.87 6.02 15.20
C GLN A 116 2.34 7.01 14.15
N HIS A 117 2.21 8.30 14.47
CA HIS A 117 1.76 9.31 13.50
C HIS A 117 2.74 9.44 12.34
N VAL A 118 4.04 9.50 12.63
CA VAL A 118 5.07 9.58 11.59
C VAL A 118 4.99 8.37 10.65
N ALA A 119 4.95 7.16 11.20
CA ALA A 119 4.87 5.93 10.41
C ALA A 119 3.60 5.90 9.53
N THR A 120 2.45 6.31 10.08
CA THR A 120 1.18 6.36 9.34
C THR A 120 1.27 7.35 8.17
N TRP A 121 1.79 8.56 8.39
CA TRP A 121 1.95 9.56 7.34
C TRP A 121 2.90 9.10 6.24
N LEU A 122 4.00 8.43 6.61
CA LEU A 122 4.94 7.88 5.63
C LEU A 122 4.31 6.78 4.77
N CYS A 123 3.53 5.88 5.37
CA CYS A 123 2.77 4.88 4.63
C CYS A 123 1.75 5.52 3.67
N LEU A 124 1.00 6.53 4.14
CA LEU A 124 0.04 7.27 3.31
C LEU A 124 0.74 8.01 2.16
N LEU A 125 1.89 8.62 2.42
CA LEU A 125 2.69 9.31 1.40
C LEU A 125 3.20 8.34 0.34
N LEU A 126 3.68 7.16 0.74
CA LEU A 126 4.16 6.13 -0.18
C LEU A 126 3.01 5.62 -1.08
N VAL A 127 1.89 5.23 -0.49
CA VAL A 127 0.74 4.68 -1.23
C VAL A 127 0.06 5.75 -2.08
N GLY A 128 -0.18 6.93 -1.50
CA GLY A 128 -0.79 8.06 -2.21
C GLY A 128 0.12 8.61 -3.32
N GLY A 129 1.41 8.75 -3.04
CA GLY A 129 2.42 9.15 -4.02
C GLY A 129 2.49 8.18 -5.19
N TYR A 130 2.52 6.88 -4.92
CA TYR A 130 2.47 5.86 -5.96
C TYR A 130 1.20 5.98 -6.82
N ALA A 131 0.03 6.09 -6.21
CA ALA A 131 -1.24 6.20 -6.93
C ALA A 131 -1.32 7.46 -7.81
N LEU A 132 -0.83 8.60 -7.31
CA LEU A 132 -0.79 9.87 -8.05
C LEU A 132 0.18 9.81 -9.24
N VAL A 133 1.41 9.36 -9.01
CA VAL A 133 2.42 9.27 -10.07
C VAL A 133 2.00 8.26 -11.12
N ARG A 134 1.50 7.09 -10.71
CA ARG A 134 0.97 6.06 -11.62
C ARG A 134 -0.15 6.62 -12.51
N SER A 135 -1.12 7.32 -11.93
CA SER A 135 -2.22 7.92 -12.70
C SER A 135 -1.74 9.01 -13.66
N GLY A 136 -0.76 9.81 -13.25
CA GLY A 136 -0.12 10.83 -14.10
C GLY A 136 0.64 10.24 -15.28
N LEU A 137 1.44 9.19 -15.02
CA LEU A 137 2.19 8.49 -16.08
C LEU A 137 1.24 7.77 -17.05
N HIS A 138 0.20 7.13 -16.53
CA HIS A 138 -0.77 6.45 -17.39
C HIS A 138 -1.50 7.42 -18.34
N ARG A 139 -1.86 8.63 -17.86
CA ARG A 139 -2.43 9.70 -18.72
C ARG A 139 -1.46 10.23 -19.76
N ARG A 140 -0.16 10.16 -19.51
CA ARG A 140 0.87 10.69 -20.43
C ARG A 140 1.22 9.70 -21.54
N TYR A 141 1.01 8.41 -21.31
CA TYR A 141 1.37 7.34 -22.26
C TYR A 141 0.14 6.62 -22.86
N ALA A 142 -1.09 6.95 -22.42
CA ALA A 142 -2.35 6.56 -23.05
C ALA A 142 -2.76 7.56 -24.12
#